data_3b98b131646250c21b03ba3264e61b36
#
_entry.id   3b98b131646250c21b03ba3264e61b36
#
_cell.length_a   1.000
_cell.length_b   1.000
_cell.length_c   1.000
_cell.angle_alpha   90.00
_cell.angle_beta   90.00
_cell.angle_gamma   90.00
#
_symmetry.space_group_name_H-M   'P 1'
#
loop_
_entity.id
_entity.type
_entity.pdbx_description
1 polymer ?
#
loop_
_entity_poly.entity_id
_entity_poly.type
_entity_poly.pdbx_seq_one_letter_code
_entity_poly.pdbx_strand_id
1 'polypeptide(L)'
;MSVLEKLILEDRFNEVEKLVEGVELPSIVIPSYKNREKCNIKNLVESSPTTKFMIFVYVDDLDNYQEYLKYQNVELVSVPLDKIEYRGITPKRKFIINYLLERDYHKIIMLDDDTSTVFNRTTKQEGKRAGKKVPVDIWTSFKVLIKALEGIDYGIGGFYRDDFVNFWTRKEILRLYTKPLNAILINLDKLAEYKLNYDPQFKTGEDCDIVLQLFSNNVNTYCLTFLANVQTIRSGGANSTCGSREDWRKDWIKMFVKWKGFLDLKDFPSEDYKIKENYKKIYANDQSFKDEEHKHRYELAKQWNG
;
A
#
# COMPACT_ATOMS: atom_id res chain seq x y z
N MET A 1 13.90 8.51 21.75
CA MET A 1 14.48 8.47 20.39
C MET A 1 15.27 7.19 20.24
N SER A 2 14.89 6.34 19.30
CA SER A 2 15.59 5.08 19.03
C SER A 2 16.97 5.32 18.40
N VAL A 3 17.84 4.27 18.40
CA VAL A 3 19.14 4.35 17.71
C VAL A 3 18.94 4.62 16.22
N LEU A 4 17.94 3.97 15.61
CA LEU A 4 17.59 4.17 14.20
C LEU A 4 17.22 5.64 13.91
N GLU A 5 16.34 6.23 14.72
CA GLU A 5 15.94 7.64 14.57
C GLU A 5 17.15 8.58 14.65
N LYS A 6 18.03 8.35 15.62
CA LYS A 6 19.23 9.17 15.79
C LYS A 6 20.11 9.11 14.53
N LEU A 7 20.42 7.91 14.03
CA LEU A 7 21.25 7.72 12.84
C LEU A 7 20.64 8.39 11.59
N ILE A 8 19.33 8.30 11.42
CA ILE A 8 18.62 8.94 10.28
C ILE A 8 18.68 10.46 10.40
N LEU A 9 18.41 11.03 11.59
CA LEU A 9 18.46 12.47 11.82
C LEU A 9 19.87 13.06 11.66
N GLU A 10 20.90 12.26 11.93
CA GLU A 10 22.32 12.61 11.72
C GLU A 10 22.80 12.36 10.29
N ASP A 11 21.94 11.87 9.38
CA ASP A 11 22.26 11.47 7.98
C ASP A 11 23.36 10.40 7.86
N ARG A 12 23.44 9.50 8.85
CA ARG A 12 24.44 8.41 8.95
C ARG A 12 23.88 7.12 8.35
N PHE A 13 23.49 7.14 7.08
CA PHE A 13 22.74 6.03 6.47
C PHE A 13 23.58 4.75 6.33
N ASN A 14 24.89 4.82 6.15
CA ASN A 14 25.76 3.63 6.11
C ASN A 14 25.72 2.84 7.44
N GLU A 15 25.44 3.51 8.55
CA GLU A 15 25.27 2.85 9.85
C GLU A 15 23.83 2.33 10.02
N VAL A 16 22.86 2.97 9.40
CA VAL A 16 21.50 2.43 9.28
C VAL A 16 21.51 1.10 8.52
N GLU A 17 22.22 1.03 7.38
CA GLU A 17 22.37 -0.20 6.61
C GLU A 17 22.96 -1.34 7.45
N LYS A 18 24.03 -1.08 8.19
CA LYS A 18 24.62 -2.06 9.11
C LYS A 18 23.64 -2.48 10.21
N LEU A 19 22.89 -1.52 10.78
CA LEU A 19 21.91 -1.80 11.84
C LEU A 19 20.79 -2.73 11.37
N VAL A 20 20.43 -2.68 10.10
CA VAL A 20 19.33 -3.49 9.54
C VAL A 20 19.80 -4.71 8.75
N GLU A 21 21.10 -4.95 8.61
CA GLU A 21 21.65 -6.06 7.82
C GLU A 21 21.05 -7.41 8.18
N GLY A 22 20.93 -7.71 9.48
CA GLY A 22 20.35 -8.96 10.00
C GLY A 22 18.82 -9.00 10.05
N VAL A 23 18.11 -7.97 9.59
CA VAL A 23 16.64 -7.98 9.57
C VAL A 23 16.16 -8.90 8.44
N GLU A 24 15.36 -9.92 8.81
CA GLU A 24 14.75 -10.82 7.86
C GLU A 24 13.54 -10.18 7.16
N LEU A 25 13.43 -10.41 5.85
CA LEU A 25 12.28 -9.99 5.08
C LEU A 25 11.19 -11.05 5.14
N PRO A 26 9.94 -10.69 5.40
CA PRO A 26 8.82 -11.62 5.24
C PRO A 26 8.64 -11.98 3.75
N SER A 27 7.79 -12.97 3.48
CA SER A 27 7.48 -13.36 2.09
C SER A 27 6.99 -12.17 1.26
N ILE A 28 7.47 -12.10 0.02
CA ILE A 28 7.09 -11.09 -0.95
C ILE A 28 5.94 -11.60 -1.79
N VAL A 29 4.91 -10.78 -1.94
CA VAL A 29 3.70 -11.10 -2.70
C VAL A 29 3.53 -10.11 -3.84
N ILE A 30 3.39 -10.63 -5.06
CA ILE A 30 3.22 -9.82 -6.27
C ILE A 30 1.93 -10.19 -6.97
N PRO A 31 0.87 -9.36 -6.88
CA PRO A 31 -0.30 -9.49 -7.75
C PRO A 31 0.08 -9.04 -9.16
N SER A 32 0.13 -9.94 -10.13
CA SER A 32 0.53 -9.59 -11.49
C SER A 32 -0.54 -9.91 -12.54
N TYR A 33 -0.49 -9.24 -13.68
CA TYR A 33 -1.46 -9.36 -14.75
C TYR A 33 -0.79 -9.38 -16.13
N LYS A 34 -0.99 -10.49 -16.86
CA LYS A 34 -0.49 -10.70 -18.24
C LYS A 34 1.03 -10.55 -18.40
N ASN A 35 1.79 -10.74 -17.32
CA ASN A 35 3.25 -10.62 -17.31
C ASN A 35 3.78 -9.33 -18.01
N ARG A 36 3.04 -8.22 -17.85
CA ARG A 36 3.38 -6.96 -18.51
C ARG A 36 4.69 -6.36 -18.04
N GLU A 37 5.02 -6.58 -16.78
CA GLU A 37 6.22 -6.05 -16.13
C GLU A 37 7.28 -7.15 -15.91
N LYS A 38 7.41 -8.04 -16.89
CA LYS A 38 8.31 -9.19 -16.86
C LYS A 38 9.73 -8.87 -16.40
N CYS A 39 10.34 -7.84 -16.98
CA CYS A 39 11.70 -7.44 -16.62
C CYS A 39 11.79 -6.96 -15.17
N ASN A 40 10.77 -6.28 -14.68
CA ASN A 40 10.75 -5.76 -13.32
C ASN A 40 10.59 -6.87 -12.29
N ILE A 41 9.65 -7.79 -12.47
CA ILE A 41 9.47 -8.96 -11.60
C ILE A 41 10.76 -9.79 -11.55
N LYS A 42 11.39 -10.03 -12.71
CA LYS A 42 12.66 -10.74 -12.78
C LYS A 42 13.75 -10.04 -11.94
N ASN A 43 13.91 -8.73 -12.10
CA ASN A 43 14.88 -7.95 -11.34
C ASN A 43 14.61 -8.02 -9.83
N LEU A 44 13.35 -7.96 -9.40
CA LEU A 44 12.97 -8.10 -8.00
C LEU A 44 13.39 -9.46 -7.45
N VAL A 45 13.04 -10.55 -8.15
CA VAL A 45 13.39 -11.92 -7.74
C VAL A 45 14.90 -12.14 -7.67
N GLU A 46 15.64 -11.72 -8.70
CA GLU A 46 17.09 -11.89 -8.79
C GLU A 46 17.85 -11.06 -7.76
N SER A 47 17.32 -9.91 -7.35
CA SER A 47 17.94 -9.06 -6.33
C SER A 47 17.79 -9.56 -4.89
N SER A 48 16.95 -10.58 -4.63
CA SER A 48 16.77 -11.18 -3.30
C SER A 48 16.59 -12.70 -3.38
N PRO A 49 17.66 -13.46 -3.70
CA PRO A 49 17.55 -14.90 -3.97
C PRO A 49 17.18 -15.76 -2.77
N THR A 50 17.32 -15.25 -1.56
CA THR A 50 16.99 -15.97 -0.32
C THR A 50 15.58 -15.70 0.20
N THR A 51 14.90 -14.68 -0.32
CA THR A 51 13.56 -14.30 0.11
C THR A 51 12.52 -15.06 -0.73
N LYS A 52 11.47 -15.57 -0.08
CA LYS A 52 10.37 -16.24 -0.77
C LYS A 52 9.50 -15.23 -1.51
N PHE A 53 9.26 -15.47 -2.79
CA PHE A 53 8.33 -14.73 -3.64
C PHE A 53 7.11 -15.59 -3.97
N MET A 54 5.94 -15.01 -3.89
CA MET A 54 4.68 -15.57 -4.35
C MET A 54 4.09 -14.66 -5.42
N ILE A 55 4.03 -15.12 -6.67
CA ILE A 55 3.45 -14.36 -7.77
C ILE A 55 2.04 -14.87 -8.01
N PHE A 56 1.05 -14.01 -7.75
CA PHE A 56 -0.37 -14.34 -7.89
C PHE A 56 -0.86 -13.94 -9.28
N VAL A 57 -1.27 -14.92 -10.05
CA VAL A 57 -1.72 -14.75 -11.44
C VAL A 57 -3.06 -15.43 -11.66
N TYR A 58 -3.86 -14.95 -12.60
CA TYR A 58 -5.10 -15.66 -12.97
C TYR A 58 -4.80 -17.01 -13.60
N VAL A 59 -5.67 -17.98 -13.36
CA VAL A 59 -5.49 -19.37 -13.80
C VAL A 59 -5.22 -19.48 -15.32
N ASP A 60 -5.88 -18.66 -16.12
CA ASP A 60 -5.73 -18.61 -17.58
C ASP A 60 -4.53 -17.78 -18.08
N ASP A 61 -3.73 -17.24 -17.17
CA ASP A 61 -2.54 -16.44 -17.48
C ASP A 61 -1.24 -17.14 -16.99
N LEU A 62 -1.36 -18.31 -16.36
CA LEU A 62 -0.25 -19.03 -15.75
C LEU A 62 0.89 -19.35 -16.73
N ASP A 63 0.56 -19.69 -17.98
CA ASP A 63 1.57 -20.06 -18.99
C ASP A 63 2.54 -18.92 -19.29
N ASN A 64 2.10 -17.68 -19.14
CA ASN A 64 2.94 -16.50 -19.32
C ASN A 64 3.98 -16.30 -18.20
N TYR A 65 3.89 -17.09 -17.11
CA TYR A 65 4.75 -16.97 -15.94
C TYR A 65 5.64 -18.18 -15.68
N GLN A 66 5.58 -19.22 -16.51
CA GLN A 66 6.35 -20.46 -16.32
C GLN A 66 7.86 -20.24 -16.20
N GLU A 67 8.39 -19.19 -16.82
CA GLU A 67 9.80 -18.85 -16.75
C GLU A 67 10.30 -18.54 -15.33
N TYR A 68 9.40 -18.15 -14.40
CA TYR A 68 9.78 -17.85 -13.02
C TYR A 68 9.98 -19.12 -12.18
N LEU A 69 9.47 -20.29 -12.60
CA LEU A 69 9.65 -21.55 -11.91
C LEU A 69 11.09 -22.06 -11.88
N LYS A 70 11.97 -21.46 -12.68
CA LYS A 70 13.42 -21.75 -12.59
C LYS A 70 14.07 -21.21 -11.31
N TYR A 71 13.42 -20.23 -10.63
CA TYR A 71 13.92 -19.67 -9.38
C TYR A 71 13.36 -20.47 -8.20
N GLN A 72 14.25 -21.07 -7.39
CA GLN A 72 13.86 -21.92 -6.26
C GLN A 72 13.06 -21.19 -5.18
N ASN A 73 13.21 -19.88 -5.09
CA ASN A 73 12.53 -19.01 -4.13
C ASN A 73 11.22 -18.43 -4.66
N VAL A 74 10.73 -18.87 -5.83
CA VAL A 74 9.49 -18.39 -6.43
C VAL A 74 8.41 -19.46 -6.40
N GLU A 75 7.23 -19.07 -5.95
CA GLU A 75 5.99 -19.85 -6.02
C GLU A 75 5.00 -19.11 -6.93
N LEU A 76 4.49 -19.77 -7.97
CA LEU A 76 3.36 -19.27 -8.76
C LEU A 76 2.05 -19.73 -8.13
N VAL A 77 1.21 -18.77 -7.77
CA VAL A 77 -0.09 -19.05 -7.17
C VAL A 77 -1.21 -18.70 -8.15
N SER A 78 -1.98 -19.69 -8.52
CA SER A 78 -3.15 -19.52 -9.38
C SER A 78 -4.29 -18.86 -8.63
N VAL A 79 -4.85 -17.80 -9.19
CA VAL A 79 -6.09 -17.15 -8.74
C VAL A 79 -7.26 -17.71 -9.57
N PRO A 80 -8.11 -18.59 -9.02
CA PRO A 80 -9.24 -19.15 -9.73
C PRO A 80 -10.30 -18.09 -10.05
N LEU A 81 -10.86 -18.12 -11.25
CA LEU A 81 -11.85 -17.13 -11.69
C LEU A 81 -13.21 -17.27 -10.99
N ASP A 82 -13.53 -18.46 -10.51
CA ASP A 82 -14.74 -18.76 -9.73
C ASP A 82 -14.65 -18.32 -8.26
N LYS A 83 -13.45 -17.94 -7.81
CA LYS A 83 -13.18 -17.44 -6.45
C LYS A 83 -13.12 -15.93 -6.34
N ILE A 84 -13.41 -15.21 -7.42
CA ILE A 84 -13.34 -13.74 -7.47
C ILE A 84 -14.60 -13.17 -8.11
N GLU A 85 -14.99 -11.99 -7.69
CA GLU A 85 -16.20 -11.29 -8.17
C GLU A 85 -16.08 -10.80 -9.61
N TYR A 86 -14.88 -10.38 -9.99
CA TYR A 86 -14.52 -9.92 -11.34
C TYR A 86 -13.00 -9.89 -11.50
N ARG A 87 -12.52 -9.75 -12.75
CA ARG A 87 -11.08 -9.55 -12.99
C ARG A 87 -10.66 -8.14 -12.63
N GLY A 88 -9.77 -8.00 -11.65
CA GLY A 88 -9.25 -6.71 -11.21
C GLY A 88 -8.26 -6.85 -10.06
N ILE A 89 -7.64 -5.75 -9.70
CA ILE A 89 -6.64 -5.74 -8.62
C ILE A 89 -7.29 -6.01 -7.26
N THR A 90 -8.45 -5.43 -6.99
CA THR A 90 -9.14 -5.52 -5.70
C THR A 90 -9.56 -6.95 -5.35
N PRO A 91 -10.30 -7.70 -6.22
CA PRO A 91 -10.63 -9.09 -5.94
C PRO A 91 -9.39 -9.98 -5.83
N LYS A 92 -8.34 -9.70 -6.62
CA LYS A 92 -7.08 -10.42 -6.52
C LYS A 92 -6.41 -10.18 -5.17
N ARG A 93 -6.30 -8.94 -4.69
CA ARG A 93 -5.75 -8.63 -3.36
C ARG A 93 -6.60 -9.25 -2.25
N LYS A 94 -7.92 -9.23 -2.37
CA LYS A 94 -8.82 -9.93 -1.44
C LYS A 94 -8.52 -11.44 -1.38
N PHE A 95 -8.41 -12.08 -2.54
CA PHE A 95 -8.04 -13.50 -2.63
C PHE A 95 -6.68 -13.76 -1.98
N ILE A 96 -5.68 -12.93 -2.26
CA ILE A 96 -4.33 -13.03 -1.68
C ILE A 96 -4.37 -13.01 -0.15
N ILE A 97 -5.07 -12.05 0.44
CA ILE A 97 -5.17 -11.96 1.90
C ILE A 97 -5.80 -13.23 2.48
N ASN A 98 -6.93 -13.70 1.93
CA ASN A 98 -7.57 -14.93 2.38
C ASN A 98 -6.65 -16.14 2.24
N TYR A 99 -6.00 -16.31 1.07
CA TYR A 99 -5.07 -17.39 0.79
C TYR A 99 -3.91 -17.46 1.81
N LEU A 100 -3.40 -16.31 2.21
CA LEU A 100 -2.29 -16.23 3.14
C LEU A 100 -2.72 -16.46 4.59
N LEU A 101 -3.88 -15.94 4.98
CA LEU A 101 -4.47 -16.19 6.30
C LEU A 101 -4.79 -17.67 6.52
N GLU A 102 -5.31 -18.36 5.50
CA GLU A 102 -5.56 -19.82 5.54
C GLU A 102 -4.27 -20.66 5.70
N ARG A 103 -3.10 -20.05 5.54
CA ARG A 103 -1.76 -20.69 5.61
C ARG A 103 -0.88 -20.12 6.71
N ASP A 104 -1.50 -19.46 7.70
CA ASP A 104 -0.85 -18.93 8.89
C ASP A 104 0.31 -17.98 8.61
N TYR A 105 0.22 -17.18 7.53
CA TYR A 105 1.15 -16.07 7.32
C TYR A 105 0.79 -14.92 8.25
N HIS A 106 1.78 -14.37 8.95
CA HIS A 106 1.62 -13.28 9.91
C HIS A 106 1.92 -11.90 9.32
N LYS A 107 2.92 -11.84 8.45
CA LYS A 107 3.37 -10.60 7.80
C LYS A 107 3.80 -10.89 6.38
N ILE A 108 3.55 -9.95 5.48
CA ILE A 108 3.99 -10.00 4.09
C ILE A 108 4.44 -8.63 3.61
N ILE A 109 5.27 -8.62 2.58
CA ILE A 109 5.48 -7.45 1.74
C ILE A 109 4.67 -7.66 0.46
N MET A 110 3.75 -6.75 0.16
CA MET A 110 3.02 -6.74 -1.11
C MET A 110 3.60 -5.67 -2.02
N LEU A 111 4.00 -6.06 -3.23
CA LEU A 111 4.56 -5.18 -4.24
C LEU A 111 3.69 -5.21 -5.49
N ASP A 112 3.39 -4.07 -6.06
CA ASP A 112 2.84 -4.03 -7.42
C ASP A 112 3.93 -4.48 -8.41
N ASP A 113 3.55 -5.12 -9.51
CA ASP A 113 4.49 -5.71 -10.48
C ASP A 113 5.33 -4.66 -11.25
N ASP A 114 4.97 -3.37 -11.15
CA ASP A 114 5.72 -2.23 -11.67
C ASP A 114 6.59 -1.51 -10.59
N THR A 115 6.69 -2.06 -9.39
CA THR A 115 7.50 -1.48 -8.30
C THR A 115 8.98 -1.52 -8.64
N SER A 116 9.66 -0.37 -8.52
CA SER A 116 11.11 -0.27 -8.78
C SER A 116 11.93 -1.04 -7.74
N THR A 117 13.05 -1.63 -8.16
CA THR A 117 14.06 -2.20 -7.26
C THR A 117 14.88 -1.14 -6.52
N VAL A 118 14.73 0.13 -6.91
CA VAL A 118 15.47 1.26 -6.33
C VAL A 118 14.47 2.28 -5.79
N PHE A 119 14.65 2.64 -4.53
CA PHE A 119 13.95 3.73 -3.85
C PHE A 119 14.88 4.93 -3.70
N ASN A 120 14.33 6.08 -3.38
CA ASN A 120 15.12 7.27 -3.08
C ASN A 120 15.04 7.61 -1.60
N ARG A 121 16.19 7.79 -0.96
CA ARG A 121 16.25 8.48 0.33
C ARG A 121 16.58 9.95 0.14
N THR A 122 16.13 10.78 1.07
CA THR A 122 16.53 12.18 1.13
C THR A 122 17.74 12.35 2.04
N THR A 123 18.75 13.09 1.58
CA THR A 123 19.91 13.47 2.38
C THR A 123 19.86 14.95 2.71
N LYS A 124 20.48 15.36 3.81
CA LYS A 124 20.58 16.76 4.20
C LYS A 124 21.38 17.56 3.15
N GLN A 125 20.89 18.74 2.79
CA GLN A 125 21.65 19.74 2.02
C GLN A 125 21.78 21.02 2.82
N GLU A 126 23.02 21.47 3.01
CA GLU A 126 23.29 22.74 3.67
C GLU A 126 22.62 23.89 2.92
N GLY A 127 21.92 24.76 3.66
CA GLY A 127 21.25 25.94 3.09
C GLY A 127 19.97 25.65 2.28
N LYS A 128 19.54 24.39 2.13
CA LYS A 128 18.31 24.05 1.39
C LYS A 128 17.25 23.39 2.28
N ARG A 129 15.98 23.74 2.04
CA ARG A 129 14.84 23.08 2.73
C ARG A 129 14.59 21.66 2.19
N ALA A 130 14.80 21.42 0.91
CA ALA A 130 14.66 20.11 0.30
C ALA A 130 15.99 19.36 0.31
N GLY A 131 15.97 18.09 0.74
CA GLY A 131 17.12 17.23 0.70
C GLY A 131 17.48 16.78 -0.73
N LYS A 132 18.69 16.26 -0.92
CA LYS A 132 19.10 15.59 -2.16
C LYS A 132 18.57 14.16 -2.14
N LYS A 133 18.06 13.66 -3.26
CA LYS A 133 17.66 12.28 -3.43
C LYS A 133 18.88 11.40 -3.74
N VAL A 134 19.00 10.29 -3.05
CA VAL A 134 20.04 9.28 -3.22
C VAL A 134 19.37 7.91 -3.34
N PRO A 135 19.72 7.10 -4.34
CA PRO A 135 19.16 5.78 -4.52
C PRO A 135 19.51 4.84 -3.36
N VAL A 136 18.57 4.00 -2.98
CA VAL A 136 18.69 2.92 -2.00
C VAL A 136 17.96 1.72 -2.55
N ASP A 137 18.51 0.52 -2.37
CA ASP A 137 17.81 -0.68 -2.82
C ASP A 137 16.52 -0.92 -2.02
N ILE A 138 15.53 -1.56 -2.67
CA ILE A 138 14.22 -1.79 -2.10
C ILE A 138 14.27 -2.64 -0.82
N TRP A 139 15.17 -3.64 -0.76
CA TRP A 139 15.23 -4.57 0.37
C TRP A 139 15.79 -3.91 1.62
N THR A 140 16.84 -3.11 1.49
CA THR A 140 17.34 -2.24 2.56
C THR A 140 16.23 -1.30 3.03
N SER A 141 15.45 -0.73 2.11
CA SER A 141 14.33 0.15 2.44
C SER A 141 13.27 -0.57 3.29
N PHE A 142 12.91 -1.81 2.94
CA PHE A 142 11.97 -2.61 3.73
C PHE A 142 12.55 -3.05 5.07
N LYS A 143 13.82 -3.41 5.14
CA LYS A 143 14.49 -3.72 6.42
C LYS A 143 14.46 -2.52 7.37
N VAL A 144 14.67 -1.32 6.85
CA VAL A 144 14.56 -0.07 7.62
C VAL A 144 13.11 0.14 8.09
N LEU A 145 12.11 -0.08 7.24
CA LEU A 145 10.70 0.01 7.60
C LEU A 145 10.34 -0.99 8.71
N ILE A 146 10.74 -2.24 8.58
CA ILE A 146 10.51 -3.29 9.58
C ILE A 146 11.13 -2.90 10.92
N LYS A 147 12.38 -2.41 10.89
CA LYS A 147 13.08 -1.96 12.09
C LYS A 147 12.43 -0.73 12.73
N ALA A 148 11.94 0.20 11.93
CA ALA A 148 11.23 1.38 12.41
C ALA A 148 9.87 1.05 13.06
N LEU A 149 9.23 -0.03 12.63
CA LEU A 149 7.94 -0.50 13.15
C LEU A 149 8.08 -1.53 14.28
N GLU A 150 9.30 -1.87 14.69
CA GLU A 150 9.53 -2.82 15.77
C GLU A 150 8.93 -2.32 17.09
N GLY A 151 8.09 -3.14 17.71
CA GLY A 151 7.37 -2.78 18.94
C GLY A 151 6.21 -1.79 18.77
N ILE A 152 5.89 -1.39 17.53
CA ILE A 152 4.75 -0.52 17.21
C ILE A 152 3.57 -1.39 16.75
N ASP A 153 2.37 -1.08 17.23
CA ASP A 153 1.14 -1.69 16.76
C ASP A 153 0.70 -1.03 15.44
N TYR A 154 0.67 -1.82 14.35
CA TYR A 154 0.33 -1.34 13.01
C TYR A 154 -0.41 -2.39 12.20
N GLY A 155 -1.25 -1.95 11.27
CA GLY A 155 -1.86 -2.80 10.24
C GLY A 155 -1.08 -2.79 8.92
N ILE A 156 -0.71 -1.60 8.44
CA ILE A 156 0.04 -1.42 7.19
C ILE A 156 1.16 -0.41 7.41
N GLY A 157 2.35 -0.76 6.93
CA GLY A 157 3.51 0.13 6.81
C GLY A 157 3.93 0.30 5.35
N GLY A 158 4.59 1.41 5.01
CA GLY A 158 5.10 1.59 3.66
C GLY A 158 5.88 2.89 3.47
N PHE A 159 5.81 3.41 2.27
CA PHE A 159 6.64 4.52 1.82
C PHE A 159 5.79 5.61 1.17
N TYR A 160 6.30 6.83 1.19
CA TYR A 160 5.77 7.90 0.37
C TYR A 160 6.13 7.71 -1.10
N ARG A 161 5.35 8.36 -1.97
CA ARG A 161 5.80 8.59 -3.34
C ARG A 161 6.93 9.63 -3.35
N ASP A 162 7.83 9.49 -4.31
CA ASP A 162 9.03 10.29 -4.44
C ASP A 162 8.79 11.83 -4.54
N ASP A 163 7.62 12.22 -5.03
CA ASP A 163 7.19 13.61 -5.14
C ASP A 163 6.71 14.25 -3.82
N PHE A 164 6.44 13.43 -2.78
CA PHE A 164 5.89 13.90 -1.50
C PHE A 164 6.89 13.92 -0.34
N VAL A 165 8.15 13.56 -0.57
CA VAL A 165 9.13 13.44 0.51
C VAL A 165 9.60 14.81 1.00
N ASN A 166 9.27 15.12 2.24
CA ASN A 166 9.60 16.40 2.89
C ASN A 166 10.22 16.18 4.29
N PHE A 167 11.05 15.15 4.41
CA PHE A 167 11.62 14.70 5.67
C PHE A 167 12.36 15.81 6.44
N TRP A 168 13.28 16.53 5.76
CA TRP A 168 14.14 17.51 6.41
C TRP A 168 13.41 18.74 6.96
N THR A 169 12.19 18.99 6.52
CA THR A 169 11.34 20.04 7.09
C THR A 169 10.55 19.56 8.30
N ARG A 170 10.21 18.26 8.38
CA ARG A 170 9.38 17.67 9.43
C ARG A 170 10.17 16.94 10.50
N LYS A 171 11.27 16.29 10.12
CA LYS A 171 12.14 15.47 10.97
C LYS A 171 11.43 14.28 11.67
N GLU A 172 10.29 13.87 11.16
CA GLU A 172 9.59 12.67 11.59
C GLU A 172 10.04 11.51 10.72
N ILE A 173 10.53 10.42 11.29
CA ILE A 173 10.93 9.24 10.50
C ILE A 173 9.74 8.37 10.08
N LEU A 174 8.70 8.33 10.91
CA LEU A 174 7.42 7.67 10.65
C LEU A 174 6.29 8.68 10.71
N ARG A 175 5.42 8.65 9.75
CA ARG A 175 4.18 9.41 9.78
C ARG A 175 2.99 8.49 9.92
N LEU A 176 2.16 8.84 10.89
CA LEU A 176 0.91 8.16 11.18
C LEU A 176 -0.17 8.50 10.13
N TYR A 177 -1.13 7.58 9.98
CA TYR A 177 -2.36 7.79 9.24
C TYR A 177 -2.15 8.18 7.78
N THR A 178 -1.18 7.53 7.17
CA THR A 178 -0.89 7.75 5.77
C THR A 178 -1.32 6.53 4.94
N LYS A 179 -1.63 6.79 3.69
CA LYS A 179 -1.90 5.76 2.70
C LYS A 179 -0.59 5.37 2.01
N PRO A 180 0.05 4.25 2.41
CA PRO A 180 1.17 3.72 1.67
C PRO A 180 0.70 3.12 0.34
N LEU A 181 1.49 3.24 -0.71
CA LEU A 181 1.15 2.85 -2.07
C LEU A 181 2.16 1.88 -2.64
N ASN A 182 1.69 0.90 -3.42
CA ASN A 182 2.44 0.03 -4.35
C ASN A 182 3.53 -0.87 -3.73
N ALA A 183 4.05 -0.52 -2.57
CA ALA A 183 5.08 -1.26 -1.85
C ALA A 183 4.77 -1.16 -0.36
N ILE A 184 4.12 -2.18 0.18
CA ILE A 184 3.56 -2.15 1.52
C ILE A 184 3.93 -3.38 2.33
N LEU A 185 4.18 -3.17 3.60
CA LEU A 185 4.30 -4.21 4.63
C LEU A 185 2.94 -4.36 5.30
N ILE A 186 2.35 -5.54 5.25
CA ILE A 186 1.04 -5.84 5.82
C ILE A 186 1.21 -6.75 7.04
N ASN A 187 0.60 -6.36 8.15
CA ASN A 187 0.43 -7.20 9.33
C ASN A 187 -0.90 -7.97 9.18
N LEU A 188 -0.81 -9.22 8.75
CA LEU A 188 -1.97 -10.09 8.50
C LEU A 188 -2.71 -10.43 9.79
N ASP A 189 -2.02 -10.54 10.93
CA ASP A 189 -2.65 -10.78 12.23
C ASP A 189 -3.66 -9.67 12.57
N LYS A 190 -3.31 -8.41 12.26
CA LYS A 190 -4.24 -7.28 12.45
C LYS A 190 -5.43 -7.31 11.51
N LEU A 191 -5.21 -7.72 10.26
CA LEU A 191 -6.33 -7.90 9.34
C LEU A 191 -7.26 -9.02 9.80
N ALA A 192 -6.72 -10.14 10.29
CA ALA A 192 -7.49 -11.26 10.82
C ALA A 192 -8.25 -10.87 12.10
N GLU A 193 -7.59 -10.19 13.04
CA GLU A 193 -8.17 -9.75 14.32
C GLU A 193 -9.46 -8.95 14.12
N TYR A 194 -9.47 -8.04 13.16
CA TYR A 194 -10.62 -7.17 12.87
C TYR A 194 -11.43 -7.61 11.64
N LYS A 195 -11.14 -8.78 11.04
CA LYS A 195 -11.81 -9.33 9.85
C LYS A 195 -11.78 -8.36 8.66
N LEU A 196 -10.66 -7.66 8.48
CA LEU A 196 -10.48 -6.67 7.42
C LEU A 196 -9.96 -7.31 6.15
N ASN A 197 -10.43 -6.81 5.00
CA ASN A 197 -9.94 -7.24 3.69
C ASN A 197 -10.28 -6.19 2.62
N TYR A 198 -9.68 -6.32 1.45
CA TYR A 198 -10.03 -5.52 0.29
C TYR A 198 -11.49 -5.74 -0.12
N ASP A 199 -12.24 -4.65 -0.32
CA ASP A 199 -13.65 -4.68 -0.65
C ASP A 199 -13.86 -4.64 -2.17
N PRO A 200 -14.35 -5.73 -2.81
CA PRO A 200 -14.45 -5.83 -4.25
C PRO A 200 -15.51 -4.90 -4.87
N GLN A 201 -16.34 -4.24 -4.07
CA GLN A 201 -17.23 -3.19 -4.59
C GLN A 201 -16.46 -2.00 -5.17
N PHE A 202 -15.17 -1.82 -4.81
CA PHE A 202 -14.29 -0.77 -5.30
C PHE A 202 -13.32 -1.33 -6.33
N LYS A 203 -13.50 -0.97 -7.61
CA LYS A 203 -12.51 -1.27 -8.66
C LYS A 203 -11.29 -0.36 -8.57
N THR A 204 -11.49 0.82 -7.98
CA THR A 204 -10.45 1.84 -7.74
C THR A 204 -10.54 2.38 -6.32
N GLY A 205 -9.40 2.77 -5.75
CA GLY A 205 -9.35 3.32 -4.39
C GLY A 205 -9.40 2.25 -3.29
N GLU A 206 -9.21 0.99 -3.63
CA GLU A 206 -9.18 -0.14 -2.69
C GLU A 206 -8.08 0.01 -1.64
N ASP A 207 -7.00 0.67 -2.00
CA ASP A 207 -5.90 1.03 -1.10
C ASP A 207 -6.32 2.12 -0.09
N CYS A 208 -7.23 3.00 -0.45
CA CYS A 208 -7.83 3.96 0.46
C CYS A 208 -8.83 3.25 1.41
N ASP A 209 -9.66 2.37 0.86
CA ASP A 209 -10.67 1.66 1.63
C ASP A 209 -10.06 0.80 2.74
N ILE A 210 -9.02 0.00 2.44
CA ILE A 210 -8.38 -0.85 3.47
C ILE A 210 -7.73 -0.01 4.57
N VAL A 211 -7.15 1.14 4.25
CA VAL A 211 -6.59 2.07 5.24
C VAL A 211 -7.70 2.64 6.11
N LEU A 212 -8.83 3.03 5.54
CA LEU A 212 -9.98 3.55 6.31
C LEU A 212 -10.64 2.47 7.18
N GLN A 213 -10.65 1.20 6.72
CA GLN A 213 -11.07 0.07 7.54
C GLN A 213 -10.16 -0.08 8.78
N LEU A 214 -8.84 0.01 8.61
CA LEU A 214 -7.88 -0.02 9.73
C LEU A 214 -8.15 1.14 10.70
N PHE A 215 -8.28 2.36 10.19
CA PHE A 215 -8.54 3.54 11.02
C PHE A 215 -9.83 3.43 11.81
N SER A 216 -10.91 2.93 11.20
CA SER A 216 -12.19 2.76 11.89
C SER A 216 -12.14 1.71 13.02
N ASN A 217 -11.08 0.90 13.06
CA ASN A 217 -10.81 -0.07 14.13
C ASN A 217 -9.65 0.36 15.03
N ASN A 218 -9.25 1.64 15.01
CA ASN A 218 -8.12 2.18 15.76
C ASN A 218 -6.77 1.47 15.48
N VAL A 219 -6.62 0.91 14.28
CA VAL A 219 -5.38 0.29 13.84
C VAL A 219 -4.59 1.28 13.00
N ASN A 220 -3.36 1.52 13.38
CA ASN A 220 -2.50 2.52 12.77
C ASN A 220 -1.93 2.07 11.42
N THR A 221 -1.71 3.03 10.54
CA THR A 221 -0.87 2.87 9.34
C THR A 221 0.27 3.87 9.36
N TYR A 222 1.43 3.48 8.81
CA TYR A 222 2.63 4.29 8.85
C TYR A 222 3.33 4.36 7.50
N CYS A 223 3.92 5.52 7.18
CA CYS A 223 4.88 5.65 6.09
C CYS A 223 6.22 6.15 6.61
N LEU A 224 7.31 5.58 6.09
CA LEU A 224 8.62 6.20 6.22
C LEU A 224 8.66 7.51 5.43
N THR A 225 9.15 8.57 6.06
CA THR A 225 9.09 9.92 5.49
C THR A 225 10.35 10.32 4.72
N PHE A 226 11.45 9.63 4.93
CA PHE A 226 12.76 9.91 4.32
C PHE A 226 13.15 8.94 3.20
N LEU A 227 12.38 7.87 3.04
CA LEU A 227 12.47 6.90 1.95
C LEU A 227 11.21 6.97 1.10
N ALA A 228 11.39 6.99 -0.21
CA ALA A 228 10.29 7.12 -1.16
C ALA A 228 10.38 6.06 -2.25
N ASN A 229 9.22 5.50 -2.58
CA ASN A 229 9.07 4.64 -3.73
C ASN A 229 9.13 5.47 -5.02
N VAL A 230 10.02 5.09 -5.93
CA VAL A 230 10.12 5.64 -7.28
C VAL A 230 9.18 4.87 -8.18
N GLN A 231 8.00 5.42 -8.41
CA GLN A 231 7.05 4.82 -9.33
C GLN A 231 7.18 5.45 -10.72
N THR A 232 7.38 4.61 -11.72
CA THR A 232 7.24 5.03 -13.11
C THR A 232 5.76 5.03 -13.46
N ILE A 233 5.13 6.21 -13.54
CA ILE A 233 3.75 6.32 -14.01
C ILE A 233 3.72 5.91 -15.47
N ARG A 234 3.28 4.68 -15.75
CA ARG A 234 3.07 4.19 -17.12
C ARG A 234 1.59 4.30 -17.49
N SER A 235 1.32 4.76 -18.69
CA SER A 235 -0.01 4.66 -19.29
C SER A 235 -0.33 3.17 -19.51
N GLY A 236 -1.35 2.63 -18.84
CA GLY A 236 -1.81 1.25 -19.05
C GLY A 236 -1.74 0.30 -17.84
N GLY A 237 -1.41 0.78 -16.65
CA GLY A 237 -1.47 0.01 -15.40
C GLY A 237 -2.90 -0.36 -14.97
N ALA A 238 -3.11 -0.65 -13.69
CA ALA A 238 -4.43 -1.01 -13.12
C ALA A 238 -5.54 -0.01 -13.51
N ASN A 239 -5.18 1.27 -13.70
CA ASN A 239 -6.10 2.29 -14.22
C ASN A 239 -6.67 1.96 -15.61
N SER A 240 -6.00 1.16 -16.45
CA SER A 240 -6.53 0.74 -17.75
C SER A 240 -7.56 -0.39 -17.64
N THR A 241 -7.59 -1.11 -16.52
CA THR A 241 -8.58 -2.15 -16.21
C THR A 241 -9.75 -1.64 -15.38
N CYS A 242 -9.63 -0.42 -14.84
CA CYS A 242 -10.63 0.18 -13.95
C CYS A 242 -11.84 0.77 -14.68
N GLY A 243 -11.95 0.59 -16.00
CA GLY A 243 -13.07 1.12 -16.76
C GLY A 243 -12.92 2.60 -17.15
N SER A 244 -14.04 3.24 -17.42
CA SER A 244 -14.09 4.64 -17.81
C SER A 244 -13.84 5.60 -16.64
N ARG A 245 -13.56 6.87 -16.94
CA ARG A 245 -13.52 7.93 -15.92
C ARG A 245 -14.83 8.02 -15.13
N GLU A 246 -15.95 7.61 -15.74
CA GLU A 246 -17.25 7.56 -15.07
C GLU A 246 -17.31 6.43 -14.03
N ASP A 247 -16.73 5.25 -14.31
CA ASP A 247 -16.66 4.15 -13.33
C ASP A 247 -15.78 4.54 -12.15
N TRP A 248 -14.66 5.22 -12.39
CA TRP A 248 -13.81 5.78 -11.35
C TRP A 248 -14.58 6.77 -10.46
N ARG A 249 -15.39 7.67 -11.04
CA ARG A 249 -16.24 8.59 -10.29
C ARG A 249 -17.26 7.86 -9.40
N LYS A 250 -17.90 6.82 -9.93
CA LYS A 250 -18.87 6.01 -9.19
C LYS A 250 -18.24 5.35 -7.98
N ASP A 251 -17.06 4.79 -8.12
CA ASP A 251 -16.36 4.15 -7.01
C ASP A 251 -15.97 5.16 -5.92
N TRP A 252 -15.49 6.34 -6.30
CA TRP A 252 -15.22 7.39 -5.33
C TRP A 252 -16.48 7.91 -4.63
N ILE A 253 -17.61 8.01 -5.30
CA ILE A 253 -18.87 8.36 -4.67
C ILE A 253 -19.25 7.30 -3.61
N LYS A 254 -19.15 6.00 -3.95
CA LYS A 254 -19.38 4.93 -2.98
C LYS A 254 -18.41 5.03 -1.80
N MET A 255 -17.13 5.36 -2.07
CA MET A 255 -16.11 5.56 -1.04
C MET A 255 -16.52 6.67 -0.06
N PHE A 256 -16.93 7.83 -0.57
CA PHE A 256 -17.40 8.92 0.27
C PHE A 256 -18.66 8.56 1.06
N VAL A 257 -19.57 7.79 0.48
CA VAL A 257 -20.76 7.29 1.17
C VAL A 257 -20.38 6.34 2.31
N LYS A 258 -19.55 5.33 2.01
CA LYS A 258 -19.08 4.35 2.99
C LYS A 258 -18.30 4.98 4.15
N TRP A 259 -17.48 5.99 3.84
CA TRP A 259 -16.53 6.59 4.79
C TRP A 259 -16.87 8.03 5.16
N LYS A 260 -18.18 8.34 5.23
CA LYS A 260 -18.62 9.66 5.69
C LYS A 260 -18.07 9.96 7.08
N GLY A 261 -17.49 11.15 7.23
CA GLY A 261 -16.84 11.60 8.45
C GLY A 261 -15.30 11.42 8.41
N PHE A 262 -14.79 10.39 7.74
CA PHE A 262 -13.35 10.26 7.47
C PHE A 262 -12.92 10.95 6.18
N LEU A 263 -13.78 10.98 5.18
CA LEU A 263 -13.54 11.65 3.91
C LEU A 263 -14.45 12.88 3.76
N ASP A 264 -13.84 14.00 3.37
CA ASP A 264 -14.55 15.21 3.01
C ASP A 264 -14.39 15.47 1.50
N LEU A 265 -15.35 16.17 0.91
CA LEU A 265 -15.31 16.58 -0.50
C LEU A 265 -14.08 17.44 -0.86
N LYS A 266 -13.50 18.16 0.11
CA LYS A 266 -12.25 18.91 -0.08
C LYS A 266 -11.04 18.02 -0.30
N ASP A 267 -11.09 16.77 0.20
CA ASP A 267 -10.01 15.80 0.09
C ASP A 267 -10.02 15.09 -1.27
N PHE A 268 -11.00 15.39 -2.10
CA PHE A 268 -11.14 14.82 -3.42
C PHE A 268 -10.08 15.42 -4.38
N PRO A 269 -9.28 14.59 -5.06
CA PRO A 269 -8.13 15.04 -5.84
C PRO A 269 -8.48 15.80 -7.12
N SER A 270 -9.76 15.97 -7.45
CA SER A 270 -10.17 16.65 -8.67
C SER A 270 -11.20 17.74 -8.44
N GLU A 271 -11.09 18.79 -9.22
CA GLU A 271 -12.10 19.84 -9.38
C GLU A 271 -13.36 19.34 -10.11
N ASP A 272 -13.66 18.03 -10.06
CA ASP A 272 -14.74 17.44 -10.82
C ASP A 272 -16.11 17.77 -10.20
N TYR A 273 -16.68 18.84 -10.69
CA TYR A 273 -18.00 19.35 -10.28
C TYR A 273 -19.12 18.30 -10.31
N LYS A 274 -19.06 17.34 -11.26
CA LYS A 274 -20.07 16.28 -11.38
C LYS A 274 -20.07 15.33 -10.21
N ILE A 275 -18.92 15.05 -9.63
CA ILE A 275 -18.83 14.22 -8.44
C ILE A 275 -19.45 14.95 -7.25
N LYS A 276 -19.13 16.22 -7.07
CA LYS A 276 -19.68 17.03 -5.97
C LYS A 276 -21.21 17.14 -6.03
N GLU A 277 -21.79 17.28 -7.22
CA GLU A 277 -23.25 17.33 -7.39
C GLU A 277 -23.91 15.96 -7.16
N ASN A 278 -23.34 14.89 -7.72
CA ASN A 278 -23.86 13.55 -7.54
C ASN A 278 -23.75 13.09 -6.09
N TYR A 279 -22.67 13.40 -5.42
CA TYR A 279 -22.49 13.15 -3.99
C TYR A 279 -23.56 13.86 -3.17
N LYS A 280 -23.80 15.15 -3.39
CA LYS A 280 -24.86 15.89 -2.69
C LYS A 280 -26.23 15.27 -2.86
N LYS A 281 -26.57 14.79 -4.08
CA LYS A 281 -27.86 14.12 -4.36
C LYS A 281 -27.98 12.79 -3.64
N ILE A 282 -26.95 11.94 -3.69
CA ILE A 282 -26.92 10.64 -3.01
C ILE A 282 -27.00 10.85 -1.51
N TYR A 283 -26.26 11.81 -1.00
CA TYR A 283 -26.17 12.13 0.42
C TYR A 283 -27.49 12.66 1.01
N ALA A 284 -28.25 13.43 0.26
CA ALA A 284 -29.54 13.94 0.68
C ALA A 284 -30.60 12.83 0.77
N ASN A 285 -30.47 11.77 -0.03
CA ASN A 285 -31.47 10.70 -0.17
C ASN A 285 -31.10 9.40 0.55
N ASP A 286 -29.85 9.26 1.03
CA ASP A 286 -29.39 8.01 1.64
C ASP A 286 -29.78 7.92 3.11
N GLN A 287 -30.66 6.98 3.41
CA GLN A 287 -31.10 6.67 4.79
C GLN A 287 -30.06 5.86 5.59
N SER A 288 -29.03 5.29 4.94
CA SER A 288 -27.99 4.47 5.56
C SER A 288 -27.14 5.23 6.59
N PHE A 289 -27.14 6.56 6.54
CA PHE A 289 -26.49 7.42 7.53
C PHE A 289 -27.15 7.45 8.92
N LYS A 290 -28.25 6.76 9.09
CA LYS A 290 -28.90 6.58 10.39
C LYS A 290 -28.37 5.37 11.15
N ASP A 291 -27.51 4.58 10.51
CA ASP A 291 -26.89 3.40 11.06
C ASP A 291 -25.93 3.74 12.21
N GLU A 292 -25.97 2.96 13.30
CA GLU A 292 -25.09 3.12 14.46
C GLU A 292 -23.60 2.99 14.10
N GLU A 293 -23.26 2.17 13.09
CA GLU A 293 -21.90 2.02 12.59
C GLU A 293 -21.37 3.31 11.96
N HIS A 294 -22.20 4.02 11.19
CA HIS A 294 -21.82 5.32 10.61
C HIS A 294 -21.68 6.41 11.67
N LYS A 295 -22.53 6.40 12.70
CA LYS A 295 -22.39 7.31 13.84
C LYS A 295 -21.07 7.08 14.57
N HIS A 296 -20.73 5.83 14.83
CA HIS A 296 -19.48 5.47 15.48
C HIS A 296 -18.25 5.95 14.66
N ARG A 297 -18.23 5.68 13.36
CA ARG A 297 -17.17 6.17 12.46
C ARG A 297 -17.05 7.69 12.46
N TYR A 298 -18.18 8.39 12.47
CA TYR A 298 -18.20 9.85 12.51
C TYR A 298 -17.65 10.42 13.82
N GLU A 299 -17.95 9.82 14.96
CA GLU A 299 -17.40 10.23 16.26
C GLU A 299 -15.90 9.94 16.36
N LEU A 300 -15.44 8.80 15.84
CA LEU A 300 -14.00 8.52 15.73
C LEU A 300 -13.30 9.57 14.85
N ALA A 301 -13.84 9.89 13.69
CA ALA A 301 -13.27 10.89 12.79
C ALA A 301 -13.15 12.28 13.42
N LYS A 302 -14.11 12.68 14.29
CA LYS A 302 -14.02 13.92 15.04
C LYS A 302 -12.85 13.95 16.02
N GLN A 303 -12.59 12.82 16.70
CA GLN A 303 -11.44 12.70 17.62
C GLN A 303 -10.08 12.84 16.92
N TRP A 304 -10.05 12.55 15.62
CA TRP A 304 -8.83 12.60 14.81
C TRP A 304 -8.55 13.97 14.18
N ASN A 305 -9.58 14.77 13.99
CA ASN A 305 -9.48 16.11 13.39
C ASN A 305 -9.42 17.23 14.44
N GLY A 306 -9.45 16.93 15.71
CA GLY A 306 -9.23 17.82 16.85
C GLY A 306 -7.81 17.79 17.35
#